data_36aa39511def46a5b75dbf158bae7ad5
#
_entry.id   36aa39511def46a5b75dbf158bae7ad5
#
_cell.length_a   1.000
_cell.length_b   1.000
_cell.length_c   1.000
_cell.angle_alpha   90.00
_cell.angle_beta   90.00
_cell.angle_gamma   90.00
#
_symmetry.space_group_name_H-M   'P 1'
#
loop_
_entity.id
_entity.type
_entity.pdbx_description
1 polymer ?
#
loop_
_entity_poly.entity_id
_entity_poly.type
_entity_poly.pdbx_seq_one_letter_code
_entity_poly.pdbx_strand_id
1 'polypeptide(L)'
;EQTGNKKRTGTTIRWLPDLDVFTDIDIPVDYYRDVMRRQAVVNAGVTFRLKNETAAGKFETEEFVYEHGIEDYIRELAGLDALTEPVYWEAERRGRDRPDKPEYKVKLSVALCFSNKTALCEYYHNSSFLEHGGSPEKATRSAMVSAIDKYLRDNNKYVKGEAKITFPDVQDCLILVSSSFSTQTSYENQTKKAITNKFIQEAMTEFLRSRLEIYFIENRDAAEKIAAQVLINKRSRETAERTRINQKKKLTEKIDIANRVQKFVDCRTKDVERREIYIVEG
;
A
#
# COMPACT_ATOMS: atom_id res chain seq x y z
N GLU A 1 7.39 34.90 20.91
CA GLU A 1 6.87 36.17 21.50
C GLU A 1 5.49 36.50 20.90
N GLN A 2 4.47 36.68 21.75
CA GLN A 2 3.12 37.02 21.28
C GLN A 2 3.05 38.50 21.02
N THR A 3 2.92 38.91 19.75
CA THR A 3 2.94 40.32 19.36
C THR A 3 1.58 40.95 19.13
N GLY A 4 0.47 40.22 19.36
CA GLY A 4 -0.89 40.74 19.25
C GLY A 4 -1.97 39.68 19.23
N ASN A 5 -3.23 40.10 19.31
CA ASN A 5 -4.42 39.27 19.18
C ASN A 5 -5.04 39.46 17.80
N LYS A 6 -5.17 38.37 17.02
CA LYS A 6 -5.89 38.34 15.73
C LYS A 6 -7.02 37.33 15.78
N LYS A 7 -8.10 37.59 15.02
CA LYS A 7 -9.23 36.65 14.85
C LYS A 7 -8.84 35.39 14.07
N ARG A 8 -7.72 35.39 13.36
CA ARG A 8 -7.21 34.25 12.57
C ARG A 8 -5.95 33.70 13.21
N THR A 9 -5.87 32.39 13.33
CA THR A 9 -4.70 31.66 13.80
C THR A 9 -3.96 31.06 12.62
N GLY A 10 -2.64 30.89 12.73
CA GLY A 10 -1.82 30.25 11.72
C GLY A 10 -0.34 30.38 12.07
N THR A 11 0.48 29.53 11.47
CA THR A 11 1.94 29.54 11.62
C THR A 11 2.58 29.70 10.26
N THR A 12 3.56 30.58 10.13
CA THR A 12 4.38 30.73 8.94
C THR A 12 5.82 30.39 9.31
N ILE A 13 6.40 29.44 8.55
CA ILE A 13 7.78 29.04 8.69
C ILE A 13 8.50 29.37 7.38
N ARG A 14 9.62 30.07 7.47
CA ARG A 14 10.53 30.33 6.35
C ARG A 14 11.89 29.79 6.72
N TRP A 15 12.50 29.06 5.81
CA TRP A 15 13.86 28.56 5.98
C TRP A 15 14.67 28.75 4.70
N LEU A 16 15.95 28.89 4.87
CA LEU A 16 16.93 28.86 3.81
C LEU A 16 18.00 27.84 4.23
N PRO A 17 18.21 26.76 3.48
CA PRO A 17 19.27 25.79 3.77
C PRO A 17 20.64 26.47 3.70
N ASP A 18 21.55 26.07 4.60
CA ASP A 18 22.90 26.63 4.69
C ASP A 18 23.87 25.65 4.01
N LEU A 19 24.63 26.15 3.03
CA LEU A 19 25.65 25.38 2.30
C LEU A 19 26.85 24.97 3.17
N ASP A 20 27.08 25.66 4.30
CA ASP A 20 28.15 25.27 5.24
C ASP A 20 27.71 24.00 6.03
N VAL A 21 26.44 23.70 6.07
CA VAL A 21 25.87 22.53 6.76
C VAL A 21 25.45 21.43 5.78
N PHE A 22 24.87 21.79 4.64
CA PHE A 22 24.34 20.88 3.64
C PHE A 22 25.19 20.90 2.37
N THR A 23 25.55 19.73 1.87
CA THR A 23 26.30 19.57 0.62
C THR A 23 25.47 19.86 -0.62
N ASP A 24 24.14 19.71 -0.51
CA ASP A 24 23.17 20.00 -1.56
C ASP A 24 21.92 20.64 -0.94
N ILE A 25 21.48 21.75 -1.53
CA ILE A 25 20.28 22.48 -1.11
C ILE A 25 19.19 22.49 -2.20
N ASP A 26 19.43 21.85 -3.34
CA ASP A 26 18.51 21.75 -4.47
C ASP A 26 17.46 20.65 -4.22
N ILE A 27 16.56 20.91 -3.28
CA ILE A 27 15.46 19.99 -2.98
C ILE A 27 14.32 20.25 -3.97
N PRO A 28 13.89 19.25 -4.75
CA PRO A 28 12.77 19.41 -5.70
C PRO A 28 11.51 19.90 -5.00
N VAL A 29 10.82 20.88 -5.59
CA VAL A 29 9.58 21.45 -5.05
C VAL A 29 8.51 20.38 -4.85
N ASP A 30 8.47 19.36 -5.72
CA ASP A 30 7.52 18.26 -5.64
C ASP A 30 7.62 17.48 -4.32
N TYR A 31 8.82 17.39 -3.72
CA TYR A 31 8.96 16.81 -2.39
C TYR A 31 8.13 17.56 -1.34
N TYR A 32 8.18 18.89 -1.38
CA TYR A 32 7.38 19.72 -0.44
C TYR A 32 5.89 19.64 -0.74
N ARG A 33 5.51 19.58 -2.01
CA ARG A 33 4.11 19.37 -2.44
C ARG A 33 3.55 18.08 -1.86
N ASP A 34 4.28 16.98 -1.98
CA ASP A 34 3.88 15.67 -1.46
C ASP A 34 3.75 15.66 0.06
N VAL A 35 4.72 16.27 0.76
CA VAL A 35 4.66 16.38 2.22
C VAL A 35 3.46 17.23 2.67
N MET A 36 3.23 18.38 2.04
CA MET A 36 2.11 19.26 2.37
C MET A 36 0.76 18.62 2.08
N ARG A 37 0.62 17.93 0.95
CA ARG A 37 -0.58 17.18 0.61
C ARG A 37 -0.87 16.11 1.66
N ARG A 38 0.11 15.28 2.00
CA ARG A 38 -0.03 14.24 3.03
C ARG A 38 -0.43 14.82 4.38
N GLN A 39 0.12 15.99 4.77
CA GLN A 39 -0.29 16.66 6.00
C GLN A 39 -1.72 17.18 5.91
N ALA A 40 -2.15 17.74 4.80
CA ALA A 40 -3.52 18.21 4.60
C ALA A 40 -4.54 17.05 4.67
N VAL A 41 -4.21 15.90 4.08
CA VAL A 41 -5.06 14.70 4.07
C VAL A 41 -5.41 14.21 5.47
N VAL A 42 -4.47 14.24 6.41
CA VAL A 42 -4.67 13.69 7.78
C VAL A 42 -5.03 14.75 8.82
N ASN A 43 -5.06 16.01 8.43
CA ASN A 43 -5.46 17.13 9.29
C ASN A 43 -6.66 17.87 8.66
N ALA A 44 -7.82 17.24 8.69
CA ALA A 44 -9.05 17.72 8.08
C ALA A 44 -9.33 19.19 8.40
N GLY A 45 -9.67 19.99 7.38
CA GLY A 45 -9.98 21.41 7.50
C GLY A 45 -8.79 22.33 7.73
N VAL A 46 -7.56 21.81 7.81
CA VAL A 46 -6.33 22.61 7.93
C VAL A 46 -5.78 22.94 6.55
N THR A 47 -5.64 24.22 6.23
CA THR A 47 -5.02 24.69 4.99
C THR A 47 -3.51 24.76 5.14
N PHE A 48 -2.80 24.00 4.30
CA PHE A 48 -1.35 24.09 4.16
C PHE A 48 -1.02 24.91 2.90
N ARG A 49 -0.16 25.91 3.05
CA ARG A 49 0.20 26.81 1.95
C ARG A 49 1.69 26.76 1.70
N LEU A 50 2.08 26.27 0.53
CA LEU A 50 3.45 26.31 0.04
C LEU A 50 3.68 27.61 -0.74
N LYS A 51 4.70 28.36 -0.36
CA LYS A 51 5.22 29.51 -1.13
C LYS A 51 6.61 29.20 -1.58
N ASN A 52 6.80 29.00 -2.88
CA ASN A 52 8.08 28.74 -3.50
C ASN A 52 8.58 29.98 -4.22
N GLU A 53 9.79 30.42 -3.92
CA GLU A 53 10.43 31.52 -4.62
C GLU A 53 11.07 31.03 -5.90
N THR A 54 10.51 31.39 -7.05
CA THR A 54 10.99 30.98 -8.39
C THR A 54 11.99 31.96 -9.00
N ALA A 55 11.94 33.22 -8.56
CA ALA A 55 12.90 34.27 -8.88
C ALA A 55 12.88 35.31 -7.76
N ALA A 56 13.91 36.13 -7.65
CA ALA A 56 14.04 37.12 -6.60
C ALA A 56 12.75 37.94 -6.40
N GLY A 57 12.10 37.74 -5.26
CA GLY A 57 10.83 38.39 -4.89
C GLY A 57 9.57 37.88 -5.61
N LYS A 58 9.67 36.85 -6.46
CA LYS A 58 8.53 36.21 -7.12
C LYS A 58 8.23 34.86 -6.50
N PHE A 59 7.00 34.71 -6.01
CA PHE A 59 6.54 33.50 -5.33
C PHE A 59 5.39 32.84 -6.08
N GLU A 60 5.51 31.56 -6.29
CA GLU A 60 4.37 30.68 -6.61
C GLU A 60 3.76 30.18 -5.32
N THR A 61 2.43 30.20 -5.25
CA THR A 61 1.70 29.81 -4.05
C THR A 61 0.74 28.68 -4.40
N GLU A 62 0.83 27.58 -3.66
CA GLU A 62 -0.07 26.44 -3.76
C GLU A 62 -0.74 26.20 -2.40
N GLU A 63 -2.00 25.80 -2.42
CA GLU A 63 -2.76 25.49 -1.21
C GLU A 63 -3.26 24.04 -1.25
N PHE A 64 -3.13 23.36 -0.12
CA PHE A 64 -3.59 22.00 0.09
C PHE A 64 -4.58 22.01 1.25
N VAL A 65 -5.80 21.59 1.00
CA VAL A 65 -6.85 21.49 2.01
C VAL A 65 -7.80 20.36 1.65
N TYR A 66 -8.14 19.54 2.64
CA TYR A 66 -9.17 18.51 2.57
C TYR A 66 -10.11 18.74 3.76
N GLU A 67 -11.29 19.24 3.50
CA GLU A 67 -12.24 19.63 4.56
C GLU A 67 -12.64 18.40 5.41
N HIS A 68 -12.83 17.24 4.78
CA HIS A 68 -13.15 15.98 5.44
C HIS A 68 -11.96 15.00 5.47
N GLY A 69 -10.73 15.51 5.26
CA GLY A 69 -9.50 14.73 5.38
C GLY A 69 -9.41 13.56 4.40
N ILE A 70 -9.18 12.35 4.93
CA ILE A 70 -9.01 11.14 4.09
C ILE A 70 -10.27 10.79 3.27
N GLU A 71 -11.45 11.23 3.67
CA GLU A 71 -12.70 11.01 2.93
C GLU A 71 -12.71 11.80 1.61
N ASP A 72 -12.29 13.05 1.62
CA ASP A 72 -12.19 13.85 0.39
C ASP A 72 -11.05 13.33 -0.49
N TYR A 73 -9.95 12.95 0.12
CA TYR A 73 -8.79 12.44 -0.60
C TYR A 73 -9.07 11.12 -1.32
N ILE A 74 -9.81 10.19 -0.69
CA ILE A 74 -10.17 8.94 -1.36
C ILE A 74 -11.10 9.17 -2.56
N ARG A 75 -11.96 10.17 -2.51
CA ARG A 75 -12.84 10.57 -3.63
C ARG A 75 -12.03 11.12 -4.80
N GLU A 76 -11.00 11.93 -4.51
CA GLU A 76 -10.06 12.42 -5.51
C GLU A 76 -9.31 11.27 -6.19
N LEU A 77 -8.79 10.32 -5.40
CA LEU A 77 -8.05 9.15 -5.90
C LEU A 77 -8.93 8.18 -6.70
N ALA A 78 -10.17 7.99 -6.28
CA ALA A 78 -11.12 7.10 -6.94
C ALA A 78 -11.45 7.55 -8.37
N GLY A 79 -11.56 8.87 -8.57
CA GLY A 79 -11.97 9.43 -9.85
C GLY A 79 -13.35 8.92 -10.29
N LEU A 80 -13.64 9.03 -11.58
CA LEU A 80 -14.91 8.57 -12.18
C LEU A 80 -14.93 7.08 -12.54
N ASP A 81 -13.78 6.42 -12.53
CA ASP A 81 -13.59 5.05 -13.04
C ASP A 81 -13.47 3.99 -11.94
N ALA A 82 -13.79 4.34 -10.69
CA ALA A 82 -13.77 3.38 -9.59
C ALA A 82 -14.81 2.26 -9.80
N LEU A 83 -14.48 1.04 -9.40
CA LEU A 83 -15.39 -0.11 -9.44
C LEU A 83 -16.49 0.01 -8.39
N THR A 84 -16.17 0.66 -7.27
CA THR A 84 -17.09 0.88 -6.16
C THR A 84 -17.03 2.32 -5.68
N GLU A 85 -18.14 2.81 -5.14
CA GLU A 85 -18.16 4.11 -4.48
C GLU A 85 -17.20 4.11 -3.28
N PRO A 86 -16.49 5.24 -3.04
CA PRO A 86 -15.67 5.41 -1.85
C PRO A 86 -16.50 5.32 -0.58
N VAL A 87 -16.00 4.58 0.40
CA VAL A 87 -16.58 4.48 1.73
C VAL A 87 -15.61 5.01 2.78
N TYR A 88 -16.17 5.61 3.84
CA TYR A 88 -15.42 6.08 5.01
C TYR A 88 -15.96 5.40 6.26
N TRP A 89 -15.05 4.85 7.06
CA TRP A 89 -15.37 4.21 8.33
C TRP A 89 -14.46 4.74 9.43
N GLU A 90 -15.04 4.87 10.62
CA GLU A 90 -14.28 5.21 11.81
C GLU A 90 -14.67 4.33 13.00
N ALA A 91 -13.76 4.19 13.92
CA ALA A 91 -13.97 3.50 15.17
C ALA A 91 -13.00 4.00 16.25
N GLU A 92 -13.40 3.76 17.48
CA GLU A 92 -12.60 4.02 18.64
C GLU A 92 -12.50 2.73 19.45
N ARG A 93 -11.29 2.39 19.88
CA ARG A 93 -11.02 1.18 20.66
C ARG A 93 -10.14 1.51 21.85
N ARG A 94 -10.26 0.71 22.91
CA ARG A 94 -9.42 0.80 24.09
C ARG A 94 -8.82 -0.56 24.41
N GLY A 95 -7.53 -0.61 24.71
CA GLY A 95 -6.81 -1.83 25.02
C GLY A 95 -5.33 -1.56 25.27
N ARG A 96 -4.55 -2.62 25.24
CA ARG A 96 -3.12 -2.59 25.55
C ARG A 96 -2.32 -3.54 24.66
N ASP A 97 -1.06 -3.24 24.42
CA ASP A 97 -0.18 -4.09 23.60
C ASP A 97 0.23 -5.38 24.32
N ARG A 98 0.31 -5.33 25.67
CA ARG A 98 0.67 -6.47 26.53
C ARG A 98 -0.01 -6.34 27.89
N PRO A 99 -0.23 -7.45 28.63
CA PRO A 99 -0.91 -7.43 29.94
C PRO A 99 -0.23 -6.52 30.98
N ASP A 100 1.10 -6.37 30.90
CA ASP A 100 1.93 -5.57 31.80
C ASP A 100 1.94 -4.06 31.44
N LYS A 101 1.32 -3.66 30.36
CA LYS A 101 1.27 -2.26 29.90
C LYS A 101 -0.07 -1.58 30.21
N PRO A 102 -0.06 -0.25 30.41
CA PRO A 102 -1.29 0.47 30.60
C PRO A 102 -2.19 0.41 29.34
N GLU A 103 -3.49 0.50 29.58
CA GLU A 103 -4.44 0.64 28.48
C GLU A 103 -4.38 2.03 27.88
N TYR A 104 -4.58 2.08 26.56
CA TYR A 104 -4.69 3.33 25.83
C TYR A 104 -5.81 3.26 24.81
N LYS A 105 -6.22 4.41 24.35
CA LYS A 105 -7.25 4.61 23.37
C LYS A 105 -6.62 4.76 21.99
N VAL A 106 -7.21 4.12 20.99
CA VAL A 106 -6.88 4.34 19.58
C VAL A 106 -8.13 4.78 18.83
N LYS A 107 -7.99 5.84 18.03
CA LYS A 107 -8.97 6.23 17.02
C LYS A 107 -8.49 5.70 15.67
N LEU A 108 -9.38 5.06 14.93
CA LEU A 108 -9.13 4.46 13.64
C LEU A 108 -10.06 5.11 12.62
N SER A 109 -9.52 5.58 11.51
CA SER A 109 -10.28 6.07 10.38
C SER A 109 -9.74 5.43 9.11
N VAL A 110 -10.62 4.92 8.27
CA VAL A 110 -10.25 4.28 7.01
C VAL A 110 -11.20 4.74 5.93
N ALA A 111 -10.65 5.18 4.81
CA ALA A 111 -11.37 5.45 3.59
C ALA A 111 -10.87 4.48 2.51
N LEU A 112 -11.76 3.86 1.75
CA LEU A 112 -11.39 2.92 0.72
C LEU A 112 -12.40 2.85 -0.42
N CYS A 113 -11.93 2.42 -1.58
CA CYS A 113 -12.72 1.96 -2.71
C CYS A 113 -11.90 0.95 -3.52
N PHE A 114 -12.52 0.38 -4.55
CA PHE A 114 -11.85 -0.53 -5.46
C PHE A 114 -11.84 0.03 -6.88
N SER A 115 -10.75 -0.21 -7.60
CA SER A 115 -10.55 0.23 -8.98
C SER A 115 -9.75 -0.82 -9.75
N ASN A 116 -9.97 -0.93 -11.04
CA ASN A 116 -9.17 -1.77 -11.92
C ASN A 116 -8.08 -0.98 -12.68
N LYS A 117 -7.96 0.32 -12.43
CA LYS A 117 -7.00 1.20 -13.09
C LYS A 117 -5.93 1.72 -12.13
N THR A 118 -6.29 1.90 -10.88
CA THR A 118 -5.43 2.52 -9.87
C THR A 118 -5.44 1.68 -8.60
N ALA A 119 -4.29 1.50 -8.00
CA ALA A 119 -4.13 0.85 -6.70
C ALA A 119 -3.19 1.68 -5.84
N LEU A 120 -3.60 1.95 -4.60
CA LEU A 120 -2.83 2.73 -3.65
C LEU A 120 -3.21 2.34 -2.22
N CYS A 121 -2.22 2.09 -1.38
CA CYS A 121 -2.43 1.90 0.05
C CYS A 121 -1.54 2.86 0.82
N GLU A 122 -2.13 3.78 1.56
CA GLU A 122 -1.43 4.73 2.41
C GLU A 122 -1.84 4.57 3.87
N TYR A 123 -0.85 4.62 4.74
CA TYR A 123 -1.02 4.42 6.18
C TYR A 123 -0.45 5.60 6.94
N TYR A 124 -1.24 6.12 7.88
CA TYR A 124 -0.86 7.25 8.73
C TYR A 124 -1.06 6.91 10.20
N HIS A 125 -0.18 7.42 11.04
CA HIS A 125 -0.31 7.34 12.48
C HIS A 125 0.15 8.63 13.15
N ASN A 126 -0.71 9.23 13.99
CA ASN A 126 -0.44 10.51 14.62
C ASN A 126 0.06 11.58 13.63
N SER A 127 -0.64 11.71 12.50
CA SER A 127 -0.34 12.58 11.35
C SER A 127 0.97 12.28 10.61
N SER A 128 1.70 11.22 10.98
CA SER A 128 2.91 10.80 10.27
C SER A 128 2.58 9.77 9.20
N PHE A 129 3.11 9.94 7.99
CA PHE A 129 3.05 8.94 6.94
C PHE A 129 3.95 7.76 7.27
N LEU A 130 3.40 6.55 7.21
CA LEU A 130 4.10 5.31 7.48
C LEU A 130 4.56 4.68 6.17
N GLU A 131 5.73 5.08 5.69
CA GLU A 131 6.31 4.61 4.42
C GLU A 131 6.45 3.08 4.36
N HIS A 132 6.71 2.45 5.51
CA HIS A 132 6.85 1.00 5.67
C HIS A 132 5.65 0.36 6.39
N GLY A 133 4.54 1.06 6.51
CA GLY A 133 3.27 0.56 7.06
C GLY A 133 3.35 0.10 8.51
N GLY A 134 3.75 -1.14 8.74
CA GLY A 134 3.79 -1.73 10.07
C GLY A 134 2.45 -2.32 10.52
N SER A 135 2.02 -2.02 11.75
CA SER A 135 0.77 -2.56 12.31
C SER A 135 -0.48 -2.28 11.48
N PRO A 136 -0.72 -1.07 10.93
CA PRO A 136 -1.87 -0.81 10.07
C PRO A 136 -1.85 -1.58 8.75
N GLU A 137 -0.69 -1.71 8.12
CA GLU A 137 -0.55 -2.50 6.90
C GLU A 137 -0.82 -3.98 7.15
N LYS A 138 -0.24 -4.56 8.23
CA LYS A 138 -0.46 -5.96 8.61
C LYS A 138 -1.94 -6.23 8.89
N ALA A 139 -2.61 -5.29 9.56
CA ALA A 139 -4.04 -5.35 9.82
C ALA A 139 -4.85 -5.35 8.53
N THR A 140 -4.56 -4.43 7.62
CA THR A 140 -5.22 -4.32 6.31
C THR A 140 -5.05 -5.61 5.50
N ARG A 141 -3.82 -6.13 5.38
CA ARG A 141 -3.53 -7.39 4.69
C ARG A 141 -4.37 -8.54 5.23
N SER A 142 -4.40 -8.69 6.55
CA SER A 142 -5.14 -9.78 7.21
C SER A 142 -6.65 -9.64 7.03
N ALA A 143 -7.20 -8.46 7.28
CA ALA A 143 -8.63 -8.21 7.22
C ALA A 143 -9.19 -8.34 5.81
N MET A 144 -8.54 -7.72 4.82
CA MET A 144 -8.96 -7.74 3.41
C MET A 144 -8.99 -9.16 2.86
N VAL A 145 -7.88 -9.91 3.02
CA VAL A 145 -7.82 -11.30 2.55
C VAL A 145 -8.87 -12.15 3.25
N SER A 146 -9.02 -12.03 4.57
CA SER A 146 -9.97 -12.84 5.33
C SER A 146 -11.42 -12.59 4.91
N ALA A 147 -11.82 -11.32 4.79
CA ALA A 147 -13.21 -10.96 4.46
C ALA A 147 -13.58 -11.32 3.02
N ILE A 148 -12.68 -11.03 2.06
CA ILE A 148 -12.93 -11.33 0.64
C ILE A 148 -12.86 -12.84 0.39
N ASP A 149 -11.91 -13.57 0.96
CA ASP A 149 -11.82 -15.03 0.83
C ASP A 149 -13.07 -15.73 1.40
N LYS A 150 -13.57 -15.25 2.55
CA LYS A 150 -14.82 -15.72 3.12
C LYS A 150 -15.98 -15.50 2.16
N TYR A 151 -16.13 -14.29 1.61
CA TYR A 151 -17.17 -13.98 0.63
C TYR A 151 -17.09 -14.89 -0.60
N LEU A 152 -15.89 -15.08 -1.15
CA LEU A 152 -15.67 -15.95 -2.33
C LEU A 152 -16.04 -17.40 -2.07
N ARG A 153 -15.73 -17.93 -0.89
CA ARG A 153 -16.11 -19.30 -0.48
C ARG A 153 -17.59 -19.45 -0.26
N ASP A 154 -18.19 -18.53 0.50
CA ASP A 154 -19.62 -18.59 0.86
C ASP A 154 -20.52 -18.47 -0.38
N ASN A 155 -20.04 -17.80 -1.43
CA ASN A 155 -20.74 -17.64 -2.72
C ASN A 155 -20.25 -18.58 -3.82
N ASN A 156 -19.45 -19.62 -3.50
CA ASN A 156 -18.94 -20.63 -4.44
C ASN A 156 -18.24 -20.04 -5.69
N LYS A 157 -17.44 -18.96 -5.51
CA LYS A 157 -16.77 -18.27 -6.62
C LYS A 157 -15.48 -18.94 -7.05
N TYR A 158 -14.87 -19.79 -6.22
CA TYR A 158 -13.70 -20.57 -6.56
C TYR A 158 -14.02 -21.76 -7.45
N VAL A 159 -13.13 -22.05 -8.40
CA VAL A 159 -13.16 -23.29 -9.16
C VAL A 159 -12.61 -24.44 -8.28
N LYS A 160 -13.10 -25.67 -8.51
CA LYS A 160 -12.66 -26.85 -7.76
C LYS A 160 -11.12 -26.99 -7.78
N GLY A 161 -10.51 -27.05 -6.60
CA GLY A 161 -9.06 -27.16 -6.45
C GLY A 161 -8.30 -25.84 -6.60
N GLU A 162 -8.99 -24.72 -6.78
CA GLU A 162 -8.38 -23.38 -6.85
C GLU A 162 -7.85 -22.96 -5.48
N ALA A 163 -6.61 -22.46 -5.42
CA ALA A 163 -6.03 -21.92 -4.20
C ALA A 163 -6.74 -20.62 -3.77
N LYS A 164 -6.70 -20.30 -2.48
CA LYS A 164 -7.24 -19.04 -1.96
C LYS A 164 -6.49 -17.83 -2.50
N ILE A 165 -7.15 -16.67 -2.45
CA ILE A 165 -6.53 -15.37 -2.76
C ILE A 165 -5.41 -15.02 -1.77
N THR A 166 -4.54 -14.12 -2.20
CA THR A 166 -3.47 -13.52 -1.40
C THR A 166 -3.60 -12.01 -1.42
N PHE A 167 -2.89 -11.31 -0.55
CA PHE A 167 -3.01 -9.85 -0.50
C PHE A 167 -2.63 -9.13 -1.80
N PRO A 168 -1.59 -9.54 -2.56
CA PRO A 168 -1.32 -8.94 -3.87
C PRO A 168 -2.54 -8.93 -4.81
N ASP A 169 -3.37 -9.99 -4.79
CA ASP A 169 -4.56 -10.08 -5.64
C ASP A 169 -5.61 -9.00 -5.29
N VAL A 170 -5.68 -8.62 -4.01
CA VAL A 170 -6.53 -7.55 -3.50
C VAL A 170 -5.88 -6.20 -3.71
N GLN A 171 -4.59 -6.09 -3.41
CA GLN A 171 -3.83 -4.85 -3.49
C GLN A 171 -3.85 -4.24 -4.89
N ASP A 172 -3.81 -5.06 -5.93
CA ASP A 172 -3.83 -4.62 -7.33
C ASP A 172 -5.12 -3.89 -7.76
N CYS A 173 -6.16 -3.91 -6.92
CA CYS A 173 -7.40 -3.18 -7.18
C CYS A 173 -7.89 -2.35 -5.98
N LEU A 174 -7.11 -2.26 -4.91
CA LEU A 174 -7.50 -1.56 -3.69
C LEU A 174 -6.92 -0.15 -3.65
N ILE A 175 -7.78 0.85 -3.44
CA ILE A 175 -7.40 2.19 -3.03
C ILE A 175 -7.82 2.34 -1.56
N LEU A 176 -6.85 2.53 -0.67
CA LEU A 176 -7.08 2.61 0.77
C LEU A 176 -6.18 3.65 1.42
N VAL A 177 -6.80 4.49 2.22
CA VAL A 177 -6.10 5.43 3.09
C VAL A 177 -6.56 5.20 4.52
N SER A 178 -5.63 4.93 5.41
CA SER A 178 -5.93 4.76 6.84
C SER A 178 -5.19 5.76 7.69
N SER A 179 -5.87 6.29 8.68
CA SER A 179 -5.31 7.17 9.70
C SER A 179 -5.64 6.64 11.08
N SER A 180 -4.66 6.60 11.95
CA SER A 180 -4.85 6.17 13.35
C SER A 180 -4.22 7.16 14.31
N PHE A 181 -4.84 7.34 15.48
CA PHE A 181 -4.34 8.20 16.53
C PHE A 181 -4.33 7.46 17.86
N SER A 182 -3.21 7.51 18.55
CA SER A 182 -3.10 6.97 19.91
C SER A 182 -2.10 7.75 20.76
N THR A 183 -2.26 7.67 22.08
CA THR A 183 -1.32 8.27 23.06
C THR A 183 -0.08 7.41 23.29
N GLN A 184 -0.13 6.13 22.90
CA GLN A 184 0.96 5.18 23.05
C GLN A 184 1.37 4.71 21.67
N THR A 185 2.61 5.00 21.28
CA THR A 185 3.14 4.61 19.97
C THR A 185 4.50 3.94 20.13
N SER A 186 4.65 2.78 19.50
CA SER A 186 5.92 2.07 19.38
C SER A 186 6.34 2.11 17.92
N TYR A 187 7.32 2.94 17.62
CA TYR A 187 7.93 2.97 16.28
C TYR A 187 8.97 1.88 16.13
N GLU A 188 9.11 1.36 14.92
CA GLU A 188 10.16 0.37 14.60
C GLU A 188 11.57 0.98 14.72
N ASN A 189 11.68 2.24 14.32
CA ASN A 189 12.94 2.99 14.37
C ASN A 189 12.70 4.50 14.54
N GLN A 190 13.79 5.27 14.68
CA GLN A 190 13.76 6.72 14.87
C GLN A 190 13.18 7.49 13.67
N THR A 191 13.17 6.92 12.48
CA THR A 191 12.59 7.58 11.28
C THR A 191 11.08 7.61 11.27
N LYS A 192 10.42 6.89 12.20
CA LYS A 192 8.96 6.85 12.39
C LYS A 192 8.16 6.38 11.15
N LYS A 193 8.80 5.58 10.29
CA LYS A 193 8.21 5.09 9.05
C LYS A 193 7.32 3.86 9.21
N ALA A 194 7.36 3.20 10.37
CA ALA A 194 6.50 2.06 10.71
C ALA A 194 6.22 2.04 12.21
N ILE A 195 5.04 1.54 12.60
CA ILE A 195 4.66 1.28 13.99
C ILE A 195 4.50 -0.21 14.25
N THR A 196 4.77 -0.64 15.49
CA THR A 196 4.79 -2.05 15.89
C THR A 196 3.77 -2.41 16.97
N ASN A 197 2.86 -1.49 17.30
CA ASN A 197 1.83 -1.69 18.32
C ASN A 197 0.91 -2.87 17.98
N LYS A 198 0.92 -3.90 18.83
CA LYS A 198 0.12 -5.10 18.65
C LYS A 198 -1.38 -4.83 18.79
N PHE A 199 -1.75 -4.03 19.80
CA PHE A 199 -3.14 -3.67 20.03
C PHE A 199 -3.73 -2.88 18.84
N ILE A 200 -2.97 -1.96 18.25
CA ILE A 200 -3.43 -1.22 17.06
C ILE A 200 -3.66 -2.18 15.89
N GLN A 201 -2.77 -3.15 15.68
CA GLN A 201 -2.93 -4.17 14.65
C GLN A 201 -4.20 -5.01 14.87
N GLU A 202 -4.41 -5.51 16.09
CA GLU A 202 -5.57 -6.34 16.42
C GLU A 202 -6.87 -5.57 16.29
N ALA A 203 -6.94 -4.36 16.88
CA ALA A 203 -8.11 -3.49 16.83
C ALA A 203 -8.49 -3.11 15.39
N MET A 204 -7.49 -2.78 14.56
CA MET A 204 -7.72 -2.41 13.16
C MET A 204 -8.12 -3.63 12.31
N THR A 205 -7.54 -4.82 12.58
CA THR A 205 -7.92 -6.06 11.89
C THR A 205 -9.38 -6.40 12.15
N GLU A 206 -9.80 -6.37 13.40
CA GLU A 206 -11.19 -6.65 13.80
C GLU A 206 -12.16 -5.62 13.21
N PHE A 207 -11.81 -4.34 13.33
CA PHE A 207 -12.60 -3.24 12.79
C PHE A 207 -12.82 -3.38 11.29
N LEU A 208 -11.75 -3.54 10.51
CA LEU A 208 -11.85 -3.67 9.05
C LEU A 208 -12.62 -4.92 8.64
N ARG A 209 -12.34 -6.08 9.27
CA ARG A 209 -13.04 -7.32 8.96
C ARG A 209 -14.54 -7.19 9.19
N SER A 210 -14.94 -6.68 10.35
CA SER A 210 -16.34 -6.47 10.69
C SER A 210 -17.04 -5.50 9.73
N ARG A 211 -16.40 -4.39 9.37
CA ARG A 211 -16.97 -3.42 8.42
C ARG A 211 -17.09 -3.97 7.02
N LEU A 212 -16.10 -4.74 6.55
CA LEU A 212 -16.14 -5.38 5.23
C LEU A 212 -17.25 -6.45 5.16
N GLU A 213 -17.42 -7.25 6.19
CA GLU A 213 -18.51 -8.26 6.23
C GLU A 213 -19.89 -7.58 6.12
N ILE A 214 -20.12 -6.50 6.88
CA ILE A 214 -21.35 -5.72 6.79
C ILE A 214 -21.50 -5.10 5.40
N TYR A 215 -20.43 -4.47 4.89
CA TYR A 215 -20.43 -3.82 3.58
C TYR A 215 -20.81 -4.79 2.44
N PHE A 216 -20.32 -6.02 2.47
CA PHE A 216 -20.62 -7.03 1.46
C PHE A 216 -22.09 -7.51 1.53
N ILE A 217 -22.70 -7.49 2.71
CA ILE A 217 -24.12 -7.83 2.87
C ILE A 217 -25.01 -6.70 2.35
N GLU A 218 -24.67 -5.46 2.69
CA GLU A 218 -25.44 -4.27 2.34
C GLU A 218 -25.30 -3.88 0.86
N ASN A 219 -24.10 -4.12 0.26
CA ASN A 219 -23.75 -3.67 -1.08
C ASN A 219 -23.38 -4.85 -1.99
N ARG A 220 -24.35 -5.69 -2.31
CA ARG A 220 -24.15 -6.93 -3.07
C ARG A 220 -23.49 -6.71 -4.43
N ASP A 221 -23.91 -5.69 -5.17
CA ASP A 221 -23.34 -5.37 -6.49
C ASP A 221 -21.85 -4.96 -6.40
N ALA A 222 -21.49 -4.19 -5.37
CA ALA A 222 -20.11 -3.83 -5.10
C ALA A 222 -19.30 -5.09 -4.69
N ALA A 223 -19.85 -5.94 -3.83
CA ALA A 223 -19.19 -7.19 -3.42
C ALA A 223 -18.92 -8.12 -4.61
N GLU A 224 -19.88 -8.24 -5.55
CA GLU A 224 -19.70 -9.01 -6.80
C GLU A 224 -18.58 -8.43 -7.69
N LYS A 225 -18.56 -7.11 -7.87
CA LYS A 225 -17.50 -6.44 -8.65
C LYS A 225 -16.12 -6.64 -8.02
N ILE A 226 -16.00 -6.50 -6.69
CA ILE A 226 -14.77 -6.73 -5.95
C ILE A 226 -14.31 -8.17 -6.11
N ALA A 227 -15.21 -9.14 -5.87
CA ALA A 227 -14.93 -10.56 -5.99
C ALA A 227 -14.45 -10.94 -7.39
N ALA A 228 -15.13 -10.44 -8.44
CA ALA A 228 -14.75 -10.67 -9.83
C ALA A 228 -13.35 -10.10 -10.14
N GLN A 229 -13.08 -8.85 -9.74
CA GLN A 229 -11.79 -8.21 -10.00
C GLN A 229 -10.64 -8.90 -9.26
N VAL A 230 -10.81 -9.26 -8.00
CA VAL A 230 -9.79 -9.96 -7.21
C VAL A 230 -9.47 -11.35 -7.81
N LEU A 231 -10.48 -12.07 -8.30
CA LEU A 231 -10.25 -13.34 -8.99
C LEU A 231 -9.54 -13.16 -10.35
N ILE A 232 -9.85 -12.10 -11.09
CA ILE A 232 -9.14 -11.74 -12.32
C ILE A 232 -7.65 -11.49 -12.01
N ASN A 233 -7.35 -10.66 -11.01
CA ASN A 233 -5.99 -10.34 -10.60
C ASN A 233 -5.23 -11.62 -10.21
N LYS A 234 -5.83 -12.47 -9.36
CA LYS A 234 -5.27 -13.74 -8.94
C LYS A 234 -4.93 -14.66 -10.12
N ARG A 235 -5.90 -14.89 -11.00
CA ARG A 235 -5.73 -15.82 -12.14
C ARG A 235 -4.70 -15.29 -13.14
N SER A 236 -4.66 -13.96 -13.35
CA SER A 236 -3.65 -13.30 -14.17
C SER A 236 -2.25 -13.47 -13.57
N ARG A 237 -2.08 -13.23 -12.28
CA ARG A 237 -0.82 -13.41 -11.54
C ARG A 237 -0.33 -14.88 -11.62
N GLU A 238 -1.21 -15.85 -11.35
CA GLU A 238 -0.87 -17.28 -11.42
C GLU A 238 -0.47 -17.72 -12.83
N THR A 239 -1.15 -17.19 -13.85
CA THR A 239 -0.82 -17.46 -15.26
C THR A 239 0.54 -16.88 -15.64
N ALA A 240 0.80 -15.65 -15.25
CA ALA A 240 2.09 -14.98 -15.47
C ALA A 240 3.24 -15.74 -14.78
N GLU A 241 3.05 -16.21 -13.55
CA GLU A 241 4.07 -16.98 -12.83
C GLU A 241 4.32 -18.35 -13.46
N ARG A 242 3.28 -19.06 -13.88
CA ARG A 242 3.44 -20.32 -14.64
C ARG A 242 4.22 -20.12 -15.94
N THR A 243 3.90 -19.04 -16.67
CA THR A 243 4.61 -18.69 -17.91
C THR A 243 6.09 -18.38 -17.63
N ARG A 244 6.37 -17.60 -16.58
CA ARG A 244 7.73 -17.26 -16.14
C ARG A 244 8.54 -18.53 -15.80
N ILE A 245 7.96 -19.44 -15.02
CA ILE A 245 8.61 -20.70 -14.64
C ILE A 245 8.90 -21.55 -15.86
N ASN A 246 7.93 -21.69 -16.79
CA ASN A 246 8.10 -22.47 -18.01
C ASN A 246 9.17 -21.88 -18.94
N GLN A 247 9.20 -20.55 -19.09
CA GLN A 247 10.25 -19.86 -19.84
C GLN A 247 11.63 -20.07 -19.21
N LYS A 248 11.72 -19.94 -17.87
CA LYS A 248 12.97 -20.19 -17.14
C LYS A 248 13.48 -21.61 -17.37
N LYS A 249 12.60 -22.62 -17.28
CA LYS A 249 12.95 -24.03 -17.57
C LYS A 249 13.49 -24.18 -18.98
N LYS A 250 12.77 -23.67 -19.99
CA LYS A 250 13.20 -23.74 -21.40
C LYS A 250 14.55 -23.05 -21.63
N LEU A 251 14.83 -21.93 -20.99
CA LEU A 251 16.10 -21.23 -21.11
C LEU A 251 17.21 -21.98 -20.38
N THR A 252 16.93 -22.57 -19.23
CA THR A 252 17.90 -23.38 -18.47
C THR A 252 18.25 -24.67 -19.23
N GLU A 253 17.27 -25.32 -19.85
CA GLU A 253 17.48 -26.52 -20.70
C GLU A 253 18.29 -26.21 -21.98
N LYS A 254 18.21 -24.96 -22.48
CA LYS A 254 19.03 -24.50 -23.62
C LYS A 254 20.46 -24.11 -23.24
N ILE A 255 20.77 -23.98 -21.93
CA ILE A 255 22.17 -23.91 -21.47
C ILE A 255 22.72 -25.34 -21.45
N ASP A 256 22.70 -25.93 -22.61
CA ASP A 256 23.21 -27.27 -22.79
C ASP A 256 24.74 -27.25 -22.70
N ILE A 257 25.30 -28.32 -22.17
CA ILE A 257 26.75 -28.52 -22.08
C ILE A 257 27.39 -28.38 -23.47
N ALA A 258 26.66 -28.73 -24.52
CA ALA A 258 27.05 -28.56 -25.92
C ALA A 258 27.43 -27.12 -26.30
N ASN A 259 26.81 -26.10 -25.69
CA ASN A 259 27.13 -24.68 -25.93
C ASN A 259 28.36 -24.18 -25.14
N ARG A 260 28.84 -24.94 -24.17
CA ARG A 260 30.01 -24.59 -23.34
C ARG A 260 31.32 -25.23 -23.84
N VAL A 261 31.20 -26.30 -24.63
CA VAL A 261 32.36 -26.99 -25.16
C VAL A 261 32.39 -26.82 -26.68
N GLN A 262 33.41 -26.13 -27.19
CA GLN A 262 33.59 -25.96 -28.62
C GLN A 262 33.68 -27.36 -29.31
N LYS A 263 32.95 -27.52 -30.41
CA LYS A 263 32.88 -28.75 -31.18
C LYS A 263 32.17 -29.93 -30.47
N PHE A 264 31.43 -29.70 -29.39
CA PHE A 264 30.59 -30.73 -28.80
C PHE A 264 29.38 -31.01 -29.70
N VAL A 265 29.17 -32.25 -30.05
CA VAL A 265 28.01 -32.72 -30.81
C VAL A 265 27.23 -33.66 -29.92
N ASP A 266 25.99 -33.31 -29.62
CA ASP A 266 25.13 -34.13 -28.73
C ASP A 266 24.71 -35.46 -29.41
N CYS A 267 24.49 -36.46 -28.57
CA CYS A 267 24.05 -37.76 -29.00
C CYS A 267 22.64 -37.72 -29.61
N ARG A 268 22.43 -38.33 -30.77
CA ARG A 268 21.13 -38.36 -31.44
C ARG A 268 20.06 -39.17 -30.72
N THR A 269 20.48 -40.14 -29.89
CA THR A 269 19.56 -40.98 -29.11
C THR A 269 19.29 -40.34 -27.74
N LYS A 270 18.04 -40.45 -27.27
CA LYS A 270 17.64 -40.11 -25.91
C LYS A 270 17.75 -41.26 -24.91
N ASP A 271 18.05 -42.46 -25.41
CA ASP A 271 18.24 -43.65 -24.60
C ASP A 271 19.57 -43.58 -23.86
N VAL A 272 19.52 -43.52 -22.54
CA VAL A 272 20.69 -43.33 -21.68
C VAL A 272 21.68 -44.51 -21.79
N GLU A 273 21.19 -45.74 -21.99
CA GLU A 273 22.01 -46.95 -22.11
C GLU A 273 22.77 -47.01 -23.44
N ARG A 274 22.36 -46.24 -24.44
CA ARG A 274 22.96 -46.19 -25.77
C ARG A 274 23.79 -44.92 -26.01
N ARG A 275 23.95 -44.10 -25.01
CA ARG A 275 24.75 -42.85 -25.12
C ARG A 275 26.22 -43.14 -24.88
N GLU A 276 27.05 -42.74 -25.81
CA GLU A 276 28.49 -42.85 -25.73
C GLU A 276 29.14 -41.48 -25.93
N ILE A 277 30.27 -41.27 -25.28
CA ILE A 277 31.08 -40.03 -25.42
C ILE A 277 32.35 -40.42 -26.18
N TYR A 278 32.58 -39.77 -27.31
CA TYR A 278 33.82 -39.90 -28.08
C TYR A 278 34.63 -38.63 -27.86
N ILE A 279 35.81 -38.79 -27.30
CA ILE A 279 36.80 -37.72 -27.14
C ILE A 279 37.84 -37.90 -28.20
N VAL A 280 37.99 -36.92 -29.10
CA VAL A 280 38.99 -36.95 -30.18
C VAL A 280 39.88 -35.76 -30.10
N GLU A 281 41.15 -35.97 -30.32
CA GLU A 281 42.14 -34.91 -30.46
C GLU A 281 42.21 -34.49 -31.91
N GLY A 282 42.06 -33.16 -32.16
CA GLY A 282 42.08 -32.69 -33.54
C GLY A 282 41.92 -31.20 -33.69
#